data_8ce9e91ac9b3244a5c69bba0302ad250
#
_entry.id   8ce9e91ac9b3244a5c69bba0302ad250
#
_cell.length_a   1.000
_cell.length_b   1.000
_cell.length_c   1.000
_cell.angle_alpha   90.00
_cell.angle_beta   90.00
_cell.angle_gamma   90.00
#
_symmetry.space_group_name_H-M   'P 1'
#
loop_
_entity.id
_entity.type
_entity.pdbx_description
1 polymer ?
#
loop_
_entity_poly.entity_id
_entity_poly.type
_entity_poly.pdbx_seq_one_letter_code
_entity_poly.pdbx_strand_id
1 'polypeptide(L)'
;MTNMTRSMAKAYNNTSLKTITGVFLFFLFLIGFSQFNEAYIQLKHSVIEEHIHAVLFYSLELVVLIFIAYGVCKVIGNVNKQKFFVRSNHKLFYYMGISLLFLSILHELGDILDKKHDWEAIPMDVPVWCAIGMFLLIIAEIFRYGTRMKEEQDLTV
;
A
#
# COMPACT_ATOMS: atom_id res chain seq x y z
N MET A 1 -39.12 2.75 -3.41
CA MET A 1 -38.10 2.09 -2.55
C MET A 1 -38.19 2.75 -1.19
N THR A 2 -38.57 2.01 -0.16
CA THR A 2 -38.86 2.54 1.17
C THR A 2 -37.59 2.97 1.89
N ASN A 3 -37.66 3.99 2.75
CA ASN A 3 -36.54 4.50 3.55
C ASN A 3 -35.83 3.38 4.36
N MET A 4 -36.54 2.32 4.69
CA MET A 4 -36.05 1.15 5.42
C MET A 4 -35.04 0.32 4.59
N THR A 5 -35.29 0.10 3.28
CA THR A 5 -34.37 -0.64 2.39
C THR A 5 -33.06 0.13 2.16
N ARG A 6 -33.13 1.47 2.09
CA ARG A 6 -31.92 2.32 1.99
C ARG A 6 -31.10 2.29 3.27
N SER A 7 -31.72 2.28 4.45
CA SER A 7 -31.04 2.19 5.73
C SER A 7 -30.31 0.86 5.91
N MET A 8 -30.97 -0.26 5.57
CA MET A 8 -30.38 -1.60 5.63
C MET A 8 -29.20 -1.77 4.64
N ALA A 9 -29.35 -1.29 3.41
CA ALA A 9 -28.26 -1.33 2.42
C ALA A 9 -27.04 -0.50 2.87
N LYS A 10 -27.26 0.65 3.50
CA LYS A 10 -26.19 1.49 4.06
C LYS A 10 -25.48 0.82 5.25
N ALA A 11 -26.24 0.16 6.13
CA ALA A 11 -25.67 -0.60 7.25
C ALA A 11 -24.85 -1.80 6.77
N TYR A 12 -25.35 -2.57 5.81
CA TYR A 12 -24.66 -3.72 5.22
C TYR A 12 -23.35 -3.30 4.53
N ASN A 13 -23.37 -2.25 3.71
CA ASN A 13 -22.16 -1.72 3.05
C ASN A 13 -21.11 -1.25 4.07
N ASN A 14 -21.52 -0.62 5.16
CA ASN A 14 -20.59 -0.14 6.19
C ASN A 14 -19.95 -1.31 6.96
N THR A 15 -20.69 -2.38 7.20
CA THR A 15 -20.17 -3.57 7.90
C THR A 15 -19.18 -4.34 7.01
N SER A 16 -19.51 -4.60 5.74
CA SER A 16 -18.61 -5.28 4.80
C SER A 16 -17.31 -4.51 4.58
N LEU A 17 -17.39 -3.19 4.45
CA LEU A 17 -16.21 -2.36 4.27
C LEU A 17 -15.29 -2.36 5.50
N LYS A 18 -15.85 -2.32 6.72
CA LYS A 18 -15.07 -2.45 7.95
C LYS A 18 -14.38 -3.80 8.05
N THR A 19 -15.07 -4.88 7.67
CA THR A 19 -14.51 -6.23 7.69
C THR A 19 -13.34 -6.33 6.71
N ILE A 20 -13.50 -5.87 5.47
CA ILE A 20 -12.42 -5.85 4.45
C ILE A 20 -11.22 -5.04 4.96
N THR A 21 -11.46 -3.87 5.56
CA THR A 21 -10.40 -3.05 6.16
C THR A 21 -9.67 -3.80 7.27
N GLY A 22 -10.41 -4.44 8.18
CA GLY A 22 -9.83 -5.21 9.27
C GLY A 22 -8.95 -6.35 8.77
N VAL A 23 -9.44 -7.10 7.78
CA VAL A 23 -8.67 -8.18 7.15
C VAL A 23 -7.40 -7.63 6.49
N PHE A 24 -7.51 -6.55 5.73
CA PHE A 24 -6.35 -5.93 5.07
C PHE A 24 -5.31 -5.44 6.09
N LEU A 25 -5.73 -4.75 7.15
CA LEU A 25 -4.82 -4.28 8.20
C LEU A 25 -4.17 -5.45 8.97
N PHE A 26 -4.90 -6.55 9.14
CA PHE A 26 -4.36 -7.76 9.74
C PHE A 26 -3.24 -8.37 8.88
N PHE A 27 -3.42 -8.46 7.56
CA PHE A 27 -2.37 -8.92 6.65
C PHE A 27 -1.16 -7.97 6.63
N LEU A 28 -1.37 -6.65 6.62
CA LEU A 28 -0.27 -5.70 6.72
C LEU A 28 0.49 -5.84 8.06
N PHE A 29 -0.21 -6.11 9.15
CA PHE A 29 0.41 -6.38 10.44
C PHE A 29 1.26 -7.66 10.41
N LEU A 30 0.78 -8.74 9.81
CA LEU A 30 1.53 -9.98 9.66
C LEU A 30 2.81 -9.77 8.83
N ILE A 31 2.73 -9.04 7.71
CA ILE A 31 3.88 -8.70 6.89
C ILE A 31 4.90 -7.88 7.69
N GLY A 32 4.45 -6.81 8.35
CA GLY A 32 5.32 -5.98 9.18
C GLY A 32 5.96 -6.74 10.34
N PHE A 33 5.23 -7.68 10.95
CA PHE A 33 5.75 -8.54 12.00
C PHE A 33 6.83 -9.50 11.47
N SER A 34 6.63 -10.07 10.28
CA SER A 34 7.63 -10.92 9.62
C SER A 34 8.92 -10.15 9.36
N GLN A 35 8.82 -8.95 8.77
CA GLN A 35 9.97 -8.08 8.49
C GLN A 35 10.72 -7.68 9.78
N PHE A 36 9.97 -7.35 10.83
CA PHE A 36 10.57 -7.02 12.13
C PHE A 36 11.33 -8.22 12.72
N ASN A 37 10.76 -9.42 12.62
CA ASN A 37 11.39 -10.64 13.10
C ASN A 37 12.70 -10.96 12.35
N GLU A 38 12.71 -10.80 11.03
CA GLU A 38 13.91 -10.99 10.23
C GLU A 38 15.00 -9.96 10.58
N ALA A 39 14.65 -8.68 10.71
CA ALA A 39 15.55 -7.65 11.16
C ALA A 39 16.14 -7.96 12.55
N TYR A 40 15.31 -8.47 13.48
CA TYR A 40 15.75 -8.85 14.81
C TYR A 40 16.72 -10.04 14.80
N ILE A 41 16.45 -11.07 13.97
CA ILE A 41 17.31 -12.24 13.81
C ILE A 41 18.67 -11.81 13.25
N GLN A 42 18.71 -10.97 12.25
CA GLN A 42 19.95 -10.47 11.66
C GLN A 42 20.76 -9.65 12.67
N LEU A 43 20.14 -8.77 13.43
CA LEU A 43 20.79 -8.01 14.50
C LEU A 43 21.40 -8.90 15.59
N LYS A 44 20.77 -10.04 15.89
CA LYS A 44 21.22 -10.95 16.94
C LYS A 44 22.41 -11.82 16.50
N HIS A 45 22.50 -12.17 15.22
CA HIS A 45 23.47 -13.14 14.70
C HIS A 45 24.68 -12.53 14.02
N SER A 46 24.73 -11.22 13.81
CA SER A 46 25.81 -10.58 13.05
C SER A 46 26.58 -9.53 13.85
N VAL A 47 27.85 -9.37 13.48
CA VAL A 47 28.66 -8.22 13.86
C VAL A 47 28.03 -6.98 13.23
N ILE A 48 27.69 -5.99 14.05
CA ILE A 48 26.83 -4.82 13.74
C ILE A 48 27.26 -4.09 12.44
N GLU A 49 28.56 -4.16 12.08
CA GLU A 49 29.09 -3.42 10.91
C GLU A 49 28.71 -4.04 9.55
N GLU A 50 28.51 -5.35 9.46
CA GLU A 50 28.22 -6.00 8.18
C GLU A 50 26.76 -5.91 7.74
N HIS A 51 25.81 -5.66 8.65
CA HIS A 51 24.36 -5.75 8.35
C HIS A 51 23.58 -4.47 8.64
N ILE A 52 24.26 -3.34 8.82
CA ILE A 52 23.60 -2.04 9.05
C ILE A 52 22.69 -1.67 7.85
N HIS A 53 23.07 -2.11 6.65
CA HIS A 53 22.28 -1.90 5.44
C HIS A 53 20.93 -2.63 5.50
N ALA A 54 20.94 -3.90 5.92
CA ALA A 54 19.71 -4.70 6.04
C ALA A 54 18.73 -4.05 7.04
N VAL A 55 19.23 -3.60 8.21
CA VAL A 55 18.39 -2.92 9.21
C VAL A 55 17.78 -1.63 8.67
N LEU A 56 18.55 -0.85 7.89
CA LEU A 56 18.03 0.35 7.24
C LEU A 56 16.94 0.02 6.21
N PHE A 57 17.12 -1.03 5.39
CA PHE A 57 16.13 -1.45 4.41
C PHE A 57 14.83 -1.90 5.09
N TYR A 58 14.89 -2.80 6.08
CA TYR A 58 13.70 -3.26 6.81
C TYR A 58 12.97 -2.13 7.54
N SER A 59 13.70 -1.17 8.11
CA SER A 59 13.08 0.00 8.74
C SER A 59 12.36 0.89 7.73
N LEU A 60 12.91 1.07 6.53
CA LEU A 60 12.28 1.82 5.46
C LEU A 60 11.03 1.10 4.93
N GLU A 61 11.08 -0.21 4.76
CA GLU A 61 9.91 -1.03 4.39
C GLU A 61 8.77 -0.85 5.39
N LEU A 62 9.08 -0.89 6.68
CA LEU A 62 8.08 -0.70 7.73
C LEU A 62 7.44 0.69 7.67
N VAL A 63 8.20 1.73 7.39
CA VAL A 63 7.67 3.09 7.19
C VAL A 63 6.72 3.15 6.00
N VAL A 64 7.07 2.52 4.87
CA VAL A 64 6.20 2.45 3.68
C VAL A 64 4.91 1.68 3.98
N LEU A 65 4.98 0.55 4.69
CA LEU A 65 3.80 -0.22 5.09
C LEU A 65 2.86 0.59 5.98
N ILE A 66 3.39 1.34 6.96
CA ILE A 66 2.60 2.24 7.81
C ILE A 66 1.92 3.33 6.96
N PHE A 67 2.63 3.90 5.99
CA PHE A 67 2.08 4.90 5.09
C PHE A 67 0.94 4.34 4.24
N ILE A 68 1.08 3.11 3.71
CA ILE A 68 0.03 2.43 2.95
C ILE A 68 -1.19 2.16 3.84
N ALA A 69 -0.99 1.66 5.06
CA ALA A 69 -2.06 1.42 6.02
C ALA A 69 -2.86 2.71 6.30
N TYR A 70 -2.16 3.81 6.54
CA TYR A 70 -2.77 5.13 6.71
C TYR A 70 -3.56 5.56 5.48
N GLY A 71 -2.99 5.42 4.28
CA GLY A 71 -3.61 5.79 3.01
C GLY A 71 -4.91 5.02 2.78
N VAL A 72 -4.89 3.70 2.98
CA VAL A 72 -6.08 2.85 2.84
C VAL A 72 -7.16 3.24 3.85
N CYS A 73 -6.81 3.42 5.13
CA CYS A 73 -7.77 3.86 6.16
C CYS A 73 -8.43 5.20 5.79
N LYS A 74 -7.65 6.14 5.23
CA LYS A 74 -8.17 7.45 4.81
C LYS A 74 -9.08 7.35 3.59
N VAL A 75 -8.74 6.54 2.59
CA VAL A 75 -9.61 6.27 1.43
C VAL A 75 -10.94 5.67 1.89
N ILE A 76 -10.90 4.66 2.76
CA ILE A 76 -12.11 4.03 3.31
C ILE A 76 -12.95 5.02 4.10
N GLY A 77 -12.31 5.89 4.89
CA GLY A 77 -12.99 6.98 5.59
C GLY A 77 -13.72 7.94 4.64
N ASN A 78 -13.13 8.26 3.49
CA ASN A 78 -13.75 9.08 2.47
C ASN A 78 -14.91 8.34 1.78
N VAL A 79 -14.75 7.05 1.47
CA VAL A 79 -15.78 6.20 0.88
C VAL A 79 -17.01 6.10 1.81
N ASN A 80 -16.79 5.91 3.11
CA ASN A 80 -17.87 5.89 4.11
C ASN A 80 -18.69 7.20 4.15
N LYS A 81 -18.03 8.34 3.82
CA LYS A 81 -18.68 9.65 3.71
C LYS A 81 -19.29 9.89 2.32
N GLN A 82 -19.39 8.87 1.47
CA GLN A 82 -19.85 8.95 0.08
C GLN A 82 -18.98 9.88 -0.81
N LYS A 83 -17.76 10.13 -0.40
CA LYS A 83 -16.78 10.93 -1.16
C LYS A 83 -15.82 10.01 -1.92
N PHE A 84 -16.35 9.29 -2.93
CA PHE A 84 -15.54 8.35 -3.73
C PHE A 84 -14.56 9.11 -4.63
N PHE A 85 -15.07 9.94 -5.51
CA PHE A 85 -14.28 10.70 -6.47
C PHE A 85 -13.92 12.07 -5.90
N VAL A 86 -12.84 12.10 -5.13
CA VAL A 86 -12.24 13.33 -4.60
C VAL A 86 -10.75 13.33 -4.90
N ARG A 87 -10.21 14.52 -5.15
CA ARG A 87 -8.77 14.71 -5.45
C ARG A 87 -7.85 14.10 -4.39
N SER A 88 -8.31 13.99 -3.15
CA SER A 88 -7.55 13.37 -2.06
C SER A 88 -7.32 11.87 -2.29
N ASN A 89 -8.33 11.12 -2.75
CA ASN A 89 -8.22 9.68 -2.97
C ASN A 89 -7.27 9.35 -4.13
N HIS A 90 -7.38 10.08 -5.25
CA HIS A 90 -6.43 9.96 -6.36
C HIS A 90 -4.98 10.15 -5.89
N LYS A 91 -4.70 11.24 -5.15
CA LYS A 91 -3.35 11.52 -4.64
C LYS A 91 -2.84 10.43 -3.71
N LEU A 92 -3.70 9.87 -2.85
CA LEU A 92 -3.32 8.79 -1.94
C LEU A 92 -2.91 7.53 -2.71
N PHE A 93 -3.73 7.08 -3.67
CA PHE A 93 -3.38 5.92 -4.51
C PHE A 93 -2.10 6.15 -5.31
N TYR A 94 -1.91 7.35 -5.84
CA TYR A 94 -0.71 7.72 -6.59
C TYR A 94 0.55 7.63 -5.71
N TYR A 95 0.53 8.24 -4.51
CA TYR A 95 1.69 8.19 -3.61
C TYR A 95 1.95 6.80 -3.05
N MET A 96 0.91 6.03 -2.73
CA MET A 96 1.07 4.63 -2.32
C MET A 96 1.70 3.79 -3.43
N GLY A 97 1.26 3.97 -4.69
CA GLY A 97 1.82 3.27 -5.84
C GLY A 97 3.31 3.59 -6.05
N ILE A 98 3.67 4.88 -6.03
CA ILE A 98 5.09 5.30 -6.15
C ILE A 98 5.92 4.77 -4.99
N SER A 99 5.41 4.80 -3.76
CA SER A 99 6.14 4.30 -2.60
C SER A 99 6.46 2.81 -2.73
N LEU A 100 5.52 2.00 -3.27
CA LEU A 100 5.76 0.58 -3.51
C LEU A 100 6.75 0.32 -4.65
N LEU A 101 6.71 1.12 -5.72
CA LEU A 101 7.71 1.02 -6.78
C LEU A 101 9.12 1.36 -6.26
N PHE A 102 9.22 2.40 -5.46
CA PHE A 102 10.47 2.79 -4.83
C PHE A 102 11.00 1.70 -3.89
N LEU A 103 10.12 1.10 -3.08
CA LEU A 103 10.45 -0.02 -2.20
C LEU A 103 10.96 -1.23 -2.99
N SER A 104 10.29 -1.55 -4.11
CA SER A 104 10.72 -2.63 -5.00
C SER A 104 12.13 -2.44 -5.52
N ILE A 105 12.49 -1.22 -5.96
CA ILE A 105 13.84 -0.89 -6.43
C ILE A 105 14.86 -1.01 -5.29
N LEU A 106 14.50 -0.53 -4.09
CA LEU A 106 15.39 -0.62 -2.93
C LEU A 106 15.65 -2.09 -2.53
N HIS A 107 14.63 -2.93 -2.57
CA HIS A 107 14.76 -4.35 -2.26
C HIS A 107 15.75 -5.05 -3.21
N GLU A 108 15.61 -4.83 -4.51
CA GLU A 108 16.55 -5.35 -5.51
C GLU A 108 17.98 -4.82 -5.32
N LEU A 109 18.14 -3.54 -4.98
CA LEU A 109 19.44 -2.97 -4.68
C LEU A 109 20.06 -3.61 -3.43
N GLY A 110 19.26 -3.87 -2.40
CA GLY A 110 19.70 -4.58 -1.19
C GLY A 110 20.23 -5.98 -1.51
N ASP A 111 19.47 -6.73 -2.31
CA ASP A 111 19.86 -8.09 -2.74
C ASP A 111 21.15 -8.11 -3.57
N ILE A 112 21.34 -7.12 -4.44
CA ILE A 112 22.58 -6.97 -5.23
C ILE A 112 23.78 -6.68 -4.33
N LEU A 113 23.62 -5.86 -3.30
CA LEU A 113 24.69 -5.49 -2.38
C LEU A 113 25.08 -6.65 -1.44
N ASP A 114 24.12 -7.47 -1.03
CA ASP A 114 24.37 -8.64 -0.17
C ASP A 114 25.00 -9.81 -0.93
N LYS A 115 24.60 -10.05 -2.18
CA LYS A 115 25.11 -11.12 -3.04
C LYS A 115 26.40 -10.71 -3.76
N LYS A 116 27.39 -10.28 -3.04
CA LYS A 116 28.65 -9.69 -3.53
C LYS A 116 29.40 -10.45 -4.64
N HIS A 117 29.01 -11.67 -5.08
CA HIS A 117 29.85 -12.47 -5.99
C HIS A 117 29.15 -13.33 -7.05
N ASP A 118 27.82 -13.53 -7.05
CA ASP A 118 27.15 -14.39 -8.03
C ASP A 118 26.06 -13.64 -8.82
N TRP A 119 26.49 -12.94 -9.87
CA TRP A 119 25.59 -12.27 -10.82
C TRP A 119 24.65 -13.24 -11.55
N GLU A 120 25.00 -14.54 -11.63
CA GLU A 120 24.19 -15.58 -12.26
C GLU A 120 23.01 -16.04 -11.39
N ALA A 121 22.99 -15.70 -10.11
CA ALA A 121 21.97 -16.14 -9.16
C ALA A 121 20.92 -15.07 -8.85
N ILE A 122 20.90 -13.92 -9.56
CA ILE A 122 19.86 -12.90 -9.37
C ILE A 122 18.61 -13.37 -10.10
N PRO A 123 17.56 -13.85 -9.41
CA PRO A 123 16.29 -14.15 -10.07
C PRO A 123 15.74 -12.83 -10.60
N MET A 124 15.55 -12.72 -11.91
CA MET A 124 14.80 -11.62 -12.54
C MET A 124 13.29 -11.79 -12.29
N ASP A 125 12.90 -12.07 -11.07
CA ASP A 125 11.51 -12.08 -10.69
C ASP A 125 11.06 -10.64 -10.50
N VAL A 126 10.07 -10.23 -11.29
CA VAL A 126 9.43 -8.92 -11.08
C VAL A 126 8.89 -8.89 -9.66
N PRO A 127 9.43 -8.03 -8.78
CA PRO A 127 9.00 -8.03 -7.39
C PRO A 127 7.48 -7.84 -7.30
N VAL A 128 6.84 -8.62 -6.47
CA VAL A 128 5.38 -8.52 -6.26
C VAL A 128 4.97 -7.09 -5.90
N TRP A 129 5.83 -6.39 -5.17
CA TRP A 129 5.64 -4.98 -4.81
C TRP A 129 5.58 -4.05 -6.03
N CYS A 130 6.37 -4.34 -7.08
CA CYS A 130 6.33 -3.59 -8.34
C CYS A 130 4.96 -3.77 -9.02
N ALA A 131 4.46 -5.00 -9.13
CA ALA A 131 3.15 -5.27 -9.73
C ALA A 131 2.02 -4.59 -8.94
N ILE A 132 2.03 -4.65 -7.61
CA ILE A 132 1.04 -3.99 -6.76
C ILE A 132 1.15 -2.47 -6.90
N GLY A 133 2.36 -1.91 -6.94
CA GLY A 133 2.60 -0.49 -7.12
C GLY A 133 2.03 0.02 -8.46
N MET A 134 2.28 -0.69 -9.56
CA MET A 134 1.72 -0.39 -10.87
C MET A 134 0.19 -0.44 -10.86
N PHE A 135 -0.39 -1.46 -10.21
CA PHE A 135 -1.85 -1.58 -10.07
C PHE A 135 -2.46 -0.39 -9.33
N LEU A 136 -1.83 0.08 -8.24
CA LEU A 136 -2.28 1.27 -7.52
C LEU A 136 -2.18 2.55 -8.36
N LEU A 137 -1.18 2.67 -9.24
CA LEU A 137 -1.09 3.80 -10.17
C LEU A 137 -2.23 3.78 -11.20
N ILE A 138 -2.61 2.60 -11.70
CA ILE A 138 -3.77 2.46 -12.59
C ILE A 138 -5.06 2.88 -11.86
N ILE A 139 -5.25 2.43 -10.62
CA ILE A 139 -6.38 2.86 -9.78
C ILE A 139 -6.37 4.38 -9.59
N ALA A 140 -5.22 4.97 -9.32
CA ALA A 140 -5.08 6.42 -9.17
C ALA A 140 -5.58 7.16 -10.42
N GLU A 141 -5.23 6.69 -11.62
CA GLU A 141 -5.72 7.27 -12.87
C GLU A 141 -7.23 7.15 -13.03
N ILE A 142 -7.81 5.99 -12.71
CA ILE A 142 -9.28 5.80 -12.74
C ILE A 142 -9.96 6.82 -11.81
N PHE A 143 -9.44 7.00 -10.59
CA PHE A 143 -9.99 7.99 -9.65
C PHE A 143 -9.79 9.44 -10.14
N ARG A 144 -8.70 9.73 -10.85
CA ARG A 144 -8.46 11.04 -11.46
C ARG A 144 -9.52 11.36 -12.52
N TYR A 145 -9.78 10.42 -13.42
CA TYR A 145 -10.82 10.56 -14.43
C TYR A 145 -12.21 10.70 -13.83
N GLY A 146 -12.57 9.84 -12.86
CA GLY A 146 -13.86 9.91 -12.18
C GLY A 146 -14.07 11.23 -11.43
N THR A 147 -13.01 11.79 -10.82
CA THR A 147 -13.09 13.11 -10.17
C THR A 147 -13.35 14.22 -11.19
N ARG A 148 -12.68 14.18 -12.34
CA ARG A 148 -12.84 15.16 -13.41
C ARG A 148 -14.25 15.12 -14.01
N MET A 149 -14.75 13.92 -14.32
CA MET A 149 -16.13 13.76 -14.83
C MET A 149 -17.17 14.31 -13.86
N LYS A 150 -16.97 14.08 -12.55
CA LYS A 150 -17.85 14.63 -11.52
C LYS A 150 -17.80 16.16 -11.49
N GLU A 151 -16.60 16.76 -11.54
CA GLU A 151 -16.44 18.22 -11.57
C GLU A 151 -17.12 18.84 -12.81
N GLU A 152 -17.05 18.18 -13.97
CA GLU A 152 -17.71 18.62 -15.21
C GLU A 152 -19.25 18.53 -15.09
N GLN A 153 -19.77 17.49 -14.44
CA GLN A 153 -21.22 17.35 -14.20
C GLN A 153 -21.74 18.41 -13.21
N ASP A 154 -20.98 18.71 -12.17
CA ASP A 154 -21.36 19.73 -11.17
C ASP A 154 -21.38 21.15 -11.76
N LEU A 155 -20.67 21.40 -12.89
CA LEU A 155 -20.66 22.70 -13.59
C LEU A 155 -21.79 22.85 -14.63
N THR A 156 -22.49 21.77 -14.97
CA THR A 156 -23.54 21.77 -16.01
C THR A 156 -24.96 21.88 -15.43
N VAL A 157 -25.11 22.00 -14.13
CA VAL A 157 -26.37 22.21 -13.40
C VAL A 157 -26.42 23.63 -12.88
#